data_00e598200327956fad9123bc6a235745
#
_entry.id   00e598200327956fad9123bc6a235745
#
_cell.length_a   1.000
_cell.length_b   1.000
_cell.length_c   1.000
_cell.angle_alpha   90.00
_cell.angle_beta   90.00
_cell.angle_gamma   90.00
#
_symmetry.space_group_name_H-M   'P 1'
#
loop_
_entity.id
_entity.type
_entity.pdbx_description
1 polymer ?
#
loop_
_entity_poly.entity_id
_entity_poly.type
_entity_poly.pdbx_seq_one_letter_code
_entity_poly.pdbx_strand_id
1 'polypeptide(L)'
;MSSTVLLLVEDSSFLENLSESLKRLKASVVTAGSKHEALEVCSSHEVDLALLDIRQQGNDAMQVLARLKKNQPETEVILLSDPENIAFAMEGMRQGASDDITVPFDIDSLRKAIKSALRRRKAHLKASKKRTLLNVFENTMMAATFAEAGEFETAQNMYKGDGKEENSG
;
A
#
# COMPACT_ATOMS: atom_id res chain seq x y z
N MET A 1 -16.31 5.32 -1.57
CA MET A 1 -15.92 4.16 -0.77
C MET A 1 -15.27 4.60 0.52
N SER A 2 -15.64 3.97 1.61
CA SER A 2 -15.04 4.20 2.93
C SER A 2 -13.65 3.56 2.96
N SER A 3 -12.66 4.27 3.55
CA SER A 3 -11.33 3.71 3.76
C SER A 3 -11.36 2.66 4.85
N THR A 4 -10.56 1.60 4.71
CA THR A 4 -10.42 0.52 5.70
C THR A 4 -9.17 0.75 6.54
N VAL A 5 -9.34 0.81 7.86
CA VAL A 5 -8.26 0.97 8.84
C VAL A 5 -8.16 -0.30 9.68
N LEU A 6 -7.03 -0.98 9.60
CA LEU A 6 -6.70 -2.14 10.44
C LEU A 6 -6.03 -1.68 11.73
N LEU A 7 -6.51 -2.16 12.87
CA LEU A 7 -5.86 -1.99 14.17
C LEU A 7 -5.32 -3.34 14.64
N LEU A 8 -4.01 -3.49 14.74
CA LEU A 8 -3.37 -4.64 15.39
C LEU A 8 -2.86 -4.20 16.77
N VAL A 9 -3.58 -4.59 17.80
CA VAL A 9 -3.28 -4.29 19.20
C VAL A 9 -3.60 -5.52 20.04
N GLU A 10 -2.63 -6.03 20.79
CA GLU A 10 -2.81 -7.24 21.60
C GLU A 10 -3.60 -6.95 22.89
N ASP A 11 -3.35 -5.81 23.54
CA ASP A 11 -4.10 -5.39 24.71
C ASP A 11 -5.56 -5.08 24.34
N SER A 12 -6.48 -5.92 24.79
CA SER A 12 -7.90 -5.82 24.43
C SER A 12 -8.55 -4.52 24.92
N SER A 13 -8.17 -4.04 26.09
CA SER A 13 -8.70 -2.79 26.64
C SER A 13 -8.21 -1.58 25.84
N PHE A 14 -6.95 -1.57 25.46
CA PHE A 14 -6.38 -0.53 24.60
C PHE A 14 -6.99 -0.57 23.21
N LEU A 15 -7.15 -1.76 22.63
CA LEU A 15 -7.79 -1.97 21.34
C LEU A 15 -9.22 -1.42 21.31
N GLU A 16 -10.02 -1.74 22.32
CA GLU A 16 -11.40 -1.28 22.45
C GLU A 16 -11.48 0.24 22.55
N ASN A 17 -10.68 0.84 23.45
CA ASN A 17 -10.63 2.29 23.65
C ASN A 17 -10.17 3.01 22.38
N LEU A 18 -9.18 2.48 21.69
CA LEU A 18 -8.67 3.04 20.45
C LEU A 18 -9.72 2.94 19.32
N SER A 19 -10.33 1.77 19.17
CA SER A 19 -11.41 1.55 18.20
C SER A 19 -12.58 2.52 18.42
N GLU A 20 -13.04 2.68 19.64
CA GLU A 20 -14.09 3.63 20.00
C GLU A 20 -13.72 5.06 19.65
N SER A 21 -12.49 5.45 20.00
CA SER A 21 -11.98 6.79 19.71
C SER A 21 -11.90 7.10 18.21
N LEU A 22 -11.72 6.08 17.39
CA LEU A 22 -11.62 6.21 15.92
C LEU A 22 -12.96 6.12 15.19
N LYS A 23 -14.07 5.79 15.85
CA LYS A 23 -15.43 5.75 15.24
C LYS A 23 -15.84 7.05 14.57
N ARG A 24 -15.29 8.19 15.02
CA ARG A 24 -15.56 9.50 14.40
C ARG A 24 -14.86 9.72 13.06
N LEU A 25 -13.93 8.84 12.70
CA LEU A 25 -13.33 8.86 11.37
C LEU A 25 -14.33 8.34 10.35
N LYS A 26 -14.35 8.94 9.18
CA LYS A 26 -15.12 8.41 8.04
C LYS A 26 -14.35 7.22 7.40
N ALA A 27 -14.15 6.18 8.18
CA ALA A 27 -13.41 4.99 7.81
C ALA A 27 -14.03 3.75 8.48
N SER A 28 -13.92 2.61 7.84
CA SER A 28 -14.25 1.32 8.43
C SER A 28 -13.07 0.85 9.27
N VAL A 29 -13.26 0.69 10.56
CA VAL A 29 -12.22 0.22 11.48
C VAL A 29 -12.38 -1.29 11.68
N VAL A 30 -11.34 -2.03 11.38
CA VAL A 30 -11.25 -3.49 11.57
C VAL A 30 -10.19 -3.76 12.62
N THR A 31 -10.53 -4.53 13.64
CA THR A 31 -9.64 -4.82 14.76
C THR A 31 -9.06 -6.22 14.67
N ALA A 32 -7.83 -6.38 15.12
CA ALA A 32 -7.14 -7.66 15.28
C ALA A 32 -6.37 -7.66 16.60
N GLY A 33 -6.60 -8.69 17.42
CA GLY A 33 -5.88 -8.88 18.69
C GLY A 33 -4.63 -9.75 18.55
N SER A 34 -4.40 -10.32 17.37
CA SER A 34 -3.27 -11.21 17.09
C SER A 34 -2.77 -11.04 15.66
N LYS A 35 -1.52 -11.48 15.45
CA LYS A 35 -0.95 -11.55 14.09
C LYS A 35 -1.82 -12.37 13.14
N HIS A 36 -2.34 -13.50 13.59
CA HIS A 36 -3.17 -14.39 12.78
C HIS A 36 -4.41 -13.66 12.26
N GLU A 37 -5.16 -13.03 13.15
CA GLU A 37 -6.32 -12.21 12.79
C GLU A 37 -5.95 -11.07 11.81
N ALA A 38 -4.85 -10.36 12.08
CA ALA A 38 -4.39 -9.29 11.20
C ALA A 38 -4.06 -9.80 9.79
N LEU A 39 -3.41 -10.97 9.67
CA LEU A 39 -3.10 -11.57 8.37
C LEU A 39 -4.34 -12.07 7.63
N GLU A 40 -5.36 -12.54 8.34
CA GLU A 40 -6.66 -12.87 7.75
C GLU A 40 -7.34 -11.62 7.17
N VAL A 41 -7.33 -10.53 7.91
CA VAL A 41 -7.86 -9.23 7.41
C VAL A 41 -7.10 -8.78 6.17
N CYS A 42 -5.76 -8.83 6.19
CA CYS A 42 -4.93 -8.44 5.04
C CYS A 42 -5.17 -9.33 3.80
N SER A 43 -5.62 -10.55 3.99
CA SER A 43 -5.89 -11.48 2.88
C SER A 43 -7.30 -11.33 2.32
N SER A 44 -8.24 -10.86 3.13
CA SER A 44 -9.67 -10.75 2.77
C SER A 44 -10.13 -9.34 2.44
N HIS A 45 -9.36 -8.32 2.82
CA HIS A 45 -9.71 -6.91 2.63
C HIS A 45 -8.54 -6.12 2.02
N GLU A 46 -8.90 -5.12 1.23
CA GLU A 46 -7.97 -4.05 0.89
C GLU A 46 -7.85 -3.10 2.08
N VAL A 47 -6.64 -3.00 2.63
CA VAL A 47 -6.34 -2.18 3.80
C VAL A 47 -5.74 -0.85 3.35
N ASP A 48 -6.38 0.25 3.68
CA ASP A 48 -5.90 1.59 3.34
C ASP A 48 -4.83 2.07 4.32
N LEU A 49 -5.02 1.78 5.59
CA LEU A 49 -4.10 2.13 6.66
C LEU A 49 -4.07 1.00 7.69
N ALA A 50 -2.90 0.68 8.20
CA ALA A 50 -2.73 -0.19 9.36
C ALA A 50 -2.05 0.56 10.50
N LEU A 51 -2.61 0.46 11.71
CA LEU A 51 -1.94 0.81 12.95
C LEU A 51 -1.44 -0.48 13.59
N LEU A 52 -0.14 -0.58 13.76
CA LEU A 52 0.52 -1.77 14.30
C LEU A 52 1.18 -1.44 15.65
N ASP A 53 0.69 -2.04 16.71
CA ASP A 53 1.29 -1.90 18.04
C ASP A 53 2.53 -2.79 18.16
N ILE A 54 3.69 -2.18 18.30
CA ILE A 54 4.97 -2.88 18.38
C ILE A 54 5.49 -3.03 19.82
N ARG A 55 4.72 -2.57 20.82
CA ARG A 55 5.20 -2.50 22.21
C ARG A 55 5.34 -3.86 22.89
N GLN A 56 4.47 -4.80 22.60
CA GLN A 56 4.45 -6.13 23.24
C GLN A 56 5.00 -7.22 22.34
N GLN A 57 4.53 -7.29 21.11
CA GLN A 57 4.95 -8.31 20.12
C GLN A 57 5.47 -7.66 18.83
N GLY A 58 6.56 -6.93 18.95
CA GLY A 58 7.17 -6.22 17.84
C GLY A 58 7.49 -7.11 16.63
N ASN A 59 7.96 -8.34 16.86
CA ASN A 59 8.23 -9.31 15.78
C ASN A 59 6.98 -9.67 14.98
N ASP A 60 5.85 -9.87 15.64
CA ASP A 60 4.59 -10.19 14.98
C ASP A 60 4.06 -9.01 14.17
N ALA A 61 4.14 -7.81 14.71
CA ALA A 61 3.80 -6.58 14.00
C ALA A 61 4.69 -6.38 12.77
N MET A 62 6.00 -6.66 12.87
CA MET A 62 6.92 -6.59 11.72
C MET A 62 6.57 -7.59 10.62
N GLN A 63 6.12 -8.79 10.97
CA GLN A 63 5.67 -9.78 9.99
C GLN A 63 4.40 -9.32 9.26
N VAL A 64 3.46 -8.70 9.96
CA VAL A 64 2.27 -8.09 9.35
C VAL A 64 2.65 -6.94 8.42
N LEU A 65 3.57 -6.06 8.85
CA LEU A 65 4.10 -4.98 8.01
C LEU A 65 4.71 -5.52 6.72
N ALA A 66 5.59 -6.52 6.83
CA ALA A 66 6.22 -7.15 5.67
C ALA A 66 5.19 -7.75 4.70
N ARG A 67 4.16 -8.40 5.22
CA ARG A 67 3.07 -8.97 4.42
C ARG A 67 2.26 -7.89 3.70
N LEU A 68 1.91 -6.81 4.39
CA LEU A 68 1.22 -5.67 3.80
C LEU A 68 2.04 -5.06 2.68
N LYS A 69 3.32 -4.75 2.92
CA LYS A 69 4.19 -4.14 1.91
C LYS A 69 4.45 -5.04 0.70
N LYS A 70 4.42 -6.35 0.88
CA LYS A 70 4.53 -7.31 -0.22
C LYS A 70 3.26 -7.39 -1.07
N ASN A 71 2.09 -7.47 -0.45
CA ASN A 71 0.84 -7.76 -1.14
C ASN A 71 0.01 -6.51 -1.45
N GLN A 72 0.11 -5.48 -0.62
CA GLN A 72 -0.60 -4.21 -0.73
C GLN A 72 0.38 -3.05 -0.48
N PRO A 73 1.34 -2.80 -1.39
CA PRO A 73 2.43 -1.85 -1.16
C PRO A 73 1.97 -0.41 -0.91
N GLU A 74 0.79 -0.05 -1.37
CA GLU A 74 0.21 1.30 -1.19
C GLU A 74 -0.48 1.48 0.17
N THR A 75 -0.57 0.43 0.99
CA THR A 75 -1.10 0.55 2.35
C THR A 75 -0.18 1.44 3.19
N GLU A 76 -0.74 2.48 3.78
CA GLU A 76 -0.03 3.29 4.77
C GLU A 76 0.06 2.52 6.09
N VAL A 77 1.19 2.61 6.78
CA VAL A 77 1.38 1.92 8.07
C VAL A 77 1.91 2.90 9.10
N ILE A 78 1.20 3.01 10.22
CA ILE A 78 1.63 3.78 11.39
C ILE A 78 1.95 2.78 12.51
N LEU A 79 3.16 2.91 13.07
CA LEU A 79 3.59 2.11 14.21
C LEU A 79 3.18 2.81 15.52
N LEU A 80 2.69 2.04 16.49
CA LEU A 80 2.51 2.51 17.85
C LEU A 80 3.67 1.97 18.70
N SER A 81 4.52 2.85 19.16
CA SER A 81 5.76 2.52 19.87
C SER A 81 5.82 3.12 21.28
N ASP A 82 6.84 2.80 22.00
CA ASP A 82 7.26 3.46 23.23
C ASP A 82 8.80 3.60 23.23
N PRO A 83 9.38 4.34 24.20
CA PRO A 83 10.83 4.53 24.25
C PRO A 83 11.65 3.24 24.35
N GLU A 84 11.06 2.14 24.84
CA GLU A 84 11.74 0.85 24.99
C GLU A 84 11.84 0.08 23.65
N ASN A 85 11.00 0.43 22.66
CA ASN A 85 10.88 -0.26 21.38
C ASN A 85 11.42 0.52 20.18
N ILE A 86 12.33 1.46 20.41
CA ILE A 86 12.92 2.31 19.36
C ILE A 86 13.55 1.48 18.25
N ALA A 87 14.24 0.38 18.57
CA ALA A 87 14.87 -0.47 17.56
C ALA A 87 13.85 -1.09 16.60
N PHE A 88 12.69 -1.53 17.09
CA PHE A 88 11.59 -2.02 16.25
C PHE A 88 10.96 -0.90 15.43
N ALA A 89 10.78 0.29 16.00
CA ALA A 89 10.28 1.44 15.27
C ALA A 89 11.19 1.81 14.10
N MET A 90 12.50 1.88 14.33
CA MET A 90 13.49 2.17 13.29
C MET A 90 13.50 1.10 12.20
N GLU A 91 13.41 -0.18 12.56
CA GLU A 91 13.34 -1.28 11.61
C GLU A 91 12.04 -1.22 10.80
N GLY A 92 10.92 -0.95 11.44
CA GLY A 92 9.63 -0.79 10.77
C GLY A 92 9.63 0.37 9.76
N MET A 93 10.25 1.50 10.10
CA MET A 93 10.42 2.63 9.17
C MET A 93 11.28 2.23 7.96
N ARG A 94 12.33 1.45 8.15
CA ARG A 94 13.14 0.90 7.04
C ARG A 94 12.35 -0.08 6.15
N GLN A 95 11.45 -0.84 6.75
CA GLN A 95 10.58 -1.78 6.01
C GLN A 95 9.39 -1.12 5.32
N GLY A 96 9.25 0.20 5.44
CA GLY A 96 8.27 0.97 4.70
C GLY A 96 7.06 1.44 5.52
N ALA A 97 7.13 1.42 6.85
CA ALA A 97 6.14 2.13 7.66
C ALA A 97 6.19 3.64 7.35
N SER A 98 5.03 4.26 7.37
CA SER A 98 4.86 5.66 6.97
C SER A 98 5.15 6.63 8.10
N ASP A 99 4.89 6.21 9.33
CA ASP A 99 5.02 7.05 10.53
C ASP A 99 5.15 6.18 11.79
N ASP A 100 5.59 6.80 12.88
CA ASP A 100 5.71 6.21 14.21
C ASP A 100 5.14 7.18 15.26
N ILE A 101 4.25 6.68 16.11
CA ILE A 101 3.60 7.45 17.16
C ILE A 101 3.90 6.81 18.51
N THR A 102 4.51 7.58 19.38
CA THR A 102 4.88 7.13 20.74
C THR A 102 3.66 7.17 21.66
N VAL A 103 3.43 6.07 22.37
CA VAL A 103 2.41 5.96 23.42
C VAL A 103 3.01 6.46 24.73
N PRO A 104 2.29 7.25 25.56
CA PRO A 104 0.93 7.76 25.35
C PRO A 104 0.90 8.91 24.34
N PHE A 105 -0.17 8.99 23.56
CA PHE A 105 -0.40 10.04 22.57
C PHE A 105 -1.72 10.78 22.81
N ASP A 106 -1.82 11.97 22.26
CA ASP A 106 -3.08 12.69 22.17
C ASP A 106 -3.93 12.12 21.02
N ILE A 107 -5.19 11.80 21.30
CA ILE A 107 -6.08 11.16 20.31
C ILE A 107 -6.35 12.04 19.09
N ASP A 108 -6.36 13.36 19.25
CA ASP A 108 -6.56 14.26 18.12
C ASP A 108 -5.31 14.32 17.22
N SER A 109 -4.11 14.17 17.80
CA SER A 109 -2.86 14.03 17.06
C SER A 109 -2.85 12.73 16.26
N LEU A 110 -3.28 11.62 16.85
CA LEU A 110 -3.43 10.34 16.13
C LEU A 110 -4.44 10.46 14.99
N ARG A 111 -5.61 11.06 15.22
CA ARG A 111 -6.61 11.29 14.17
C ARG A 111 -6.07 12.12 13.00
N LYS A 112 -5.27 13.16 13.30
CA LYS A 112 -4.61 13.97 12.27
C LYS A 112 -3.62 13.15 11.45
N ALA A 113 -2.81 12.32 12.10
CA ALA A 113 -1.85 11.42 11.45
C ALA A 113 -2.57 10.43 10.53
N ILE A 114 -3.65 9.81 11.01
CA ILE A 114 -4.48 8.89 10.22
C ILE A 114 -5.07 9.58 8.99
N LYS A 115 -5.66 10.77 9.16
CA LYS A 115 -6.22 11.54 8.04
C LYS A 115 -5.15 11.91 7.02
N SER A 116 -3.97 12.29 7.48
CA SER A 116 -2.84 12.62 6.61
C SER A 116 -2.36 11.40 5.81
N ALA A 117 -2.21 10.24 6.47
CA ALA A 117 -1.85 8.98 5.84
C ALA A 117 -2.86 8.56 4.76
N LEU A 118 -4.15 8.60 5.08
CA LEU A 118 -5.21 8.27 4.13
C LEU A 118 -5.24 9.22 2.92
N ARG A 119 -4.92 10.51 3.10
CA ARG A 119 -4.78 11.44 1.99
C ARG A 119 -3.58 11.10 1.10
N ARG A 120 -2.43 10.77 1.70
CA ARG A 120 -1.23 10.34 0.94
C ARG A 120 -1.55 9.12 0.08
N ARG A 121 -2.18 8.11 0.67
CA ARG A 121 -2.57 6.91 -0.07
C ARG A 121 -3.47 7.24 -1.27
N LYS A 122 -4.49 8.06 -1.06
CA LYS A 122 -5.39 8.48 -2.15
C LYS A 122 -4.64 9.22 -3.25
N ALA A 123 -3.70 10.09 -2.90
CA ALA A 123 -2.88 10.81 -3.86
C ALA A 123 -1.97 9.86 -4.65
N HIS A 124 -1.34 8.88 -4.00
CA HIS A 124 -0.52 7.86 -4.64
C HIS A 124 -1.32 7.00 -5.62
N LEU A 125 -2.50 6.55 -5.23
CA LEU A 125 -3.39 5.76 -6.10
C LEU A 125 -3.85 6.56 -7.32
N LYS A 126 -4.17 7.85 -7.15
CA LYS A 126 -4.52 8.73 -8.28
C LYS A 126 -3.35 8.92 -9.23
N ALA A 127 -2.15 9.17 -8.71
CA ALA A 127 -0.93 9.34 -9.50
C ALA A 127 -0.57 8.06 -10.27
N SER A 128 -0.71 6.90 -9.64
CA SER A 128 -0.48 5.59 -10.26
C SER A 128 -1.46 5.33 -11.40
N LYS A 129 -2.75 5.55 -11.17
CA LYS A 129 -3.78 5.44 -12.22
C LYS A 129 -3.53 6.38 -13.40
N LYS A 130 -3.20 7.65 -13.12
CA LYS A 130 -2.87 8.63 -14.16
C LYS A 130 -1.67 8.19 -15.00
N ARG A 131 -0.61 7.69 -14.37
CA ARG A 131 0.57 7.18 -15.07
C ARG A 131 0.21 5.99 -15.98
N THR A 132 -0.58 5.04 -15.50
CA THR A 132 -1.03 3.90 -16.27
C THR A 132 -1.87 4.33 -17.48
N LEU A 133 -2.80 5.25 -17.29
CA LEU A 133 -3.64 5.79 -18.38
C LEU A 133 -2.79 6.54 -19.42
N LEU A 134 -1.81 7.34 -18.99
CA LEU A 134 -0.89 8.04 -19.90
C LEU A 134 -0.07 7.04 -20.72
N ASN A 135 0.48 6.02 -20.09
CA ASN A 135 1.25 4.99 -20.79
C ASN A 135 0.39 4.23 -21.82
N VAL A 136 -0.84 3.87 -21.47
CA VAL A 136 -1.78 3.24 -22.40
C VAL A 136 -2.12 4.19 -23.55
N PHE A 137 -2.38 5.47 -23.24
CA PHE A 137 -2.69 6.48 -24.24
C PHE A 137 -1.51 6.71 -25.20
N GLU A 138 -0.30 6.88 -24.68
CA GLU A 138 0.92 7.04 -25.49
C GLU A 138 1.15 5.84 -26.39
N ASN A 139 1.03 4.62 -25.87
CA ASN A 139 1.17 3.41 -26.67
C ASN A 139 0.08 3.31 -27.75
N THR A 140 -1.13 3.70 -27.46
CA THR A 140 -2.25 3.70 -28.42
C THR A 140 -2.06 4.78 -29.48
N MET A 141 -1.63 5.98 -29.11
CA MET A 141 -1.34 7.08 -30.05
C MET A 141 -0.14 6.76 -30.94
N MET A 142 0.90 6.11 -30.41
CA MET A 142 2.04 5.67 -31.18
C MET A 142 1.63 4.66 -32.25
N ALA A 143 0.82 3.67 -31.92
CA ALA A 143 0.26 2.71 -32.86
C ALA A 143 -0.60 3.39 -33.93
N ALA A 144 -1.47 4.34 -33.57
CA ALA A 144 -2.30 5.11 -34.48
C ALA A 144 -1.46 5.99 -35.42
N THR A 145 -0.39 6.65 -34.92
CA THR A 145 0.52 7.47 -35.71
C THR A 145 1.28 6.62 -36.74
N PHE A 146 1.73 5.44 -36.38
CA PHE A 146 2.36 4.50 -37.33
C PHE A 146 1.38 4.03 -38.40
N ALA A 147 0.12 3.75 -38.07
CA ALA A 147 -0.90 3.35 -39.00
C ALA A 147 -1.29 4.47 -40.00
N GLU A 148 -1.42 5.73 -39.52
CA GLU A 148 -1.75 6.89 -40.37
C GLU A 148 -0.59 7.34 -41.25
N ALA A 149 0.67 7.17 -40.82
CA ALA A 149 1.84 7.52 -41.60
C ALA A 149 2.19 6.50 -42.69
N GLY A 150 1.44 5.39 -42.84
CA GLY A 150 1.75 4.33 -43.79
C GLY A 150 2.94 3.47 -43.38
N GLU A 151 3.51 3.67 -42.22
CA GLU A 151 4.63 2.90 -41.69
C GLU A 151 4.25 1.50 -41.19
N PHE A 152 2.97 1.18 -41.18
CA PHE A 152 2.46 -0.15 -40.89
C PHE A 152 2.99 -1.21 -41.89
N GLU A 153 3.11 -0.86 -43.17
CA GLU A 153 3.72 -1.71 -44.18
C GLU A 153 5.22 -1.90 -43.95
N THR A 154 5.92 -0.86 -43.49
CA THR A 154 7.36 -0.92 -43.19
C THR A 154 7.63 -1.83 -41.99
N ALA A 155 6.81 -1.76 -40.95
CA ALA A 155 6.91 -2.63 -39.77
C ALA A 155 6.62 -4.10 -40.15
N GLN A 156 5.63 -4.37 -41.00
CA GLN A 156 5.35 -5.72 -41.51
C GLN A 156 6.46 -6.25 -42.40
N ASN A 157 7.07 -5.41 -43.20
CA ASN A 157 8.20 -5.79 -44.06
C ASN A 157 9.47 -6.10 -43.27
N MET A 158 9.73 -5.42 -42.16
CA MET A 158 10.81 -5.78 -41.24
C MET A 158 10.60 -7.17 -40.63
N TYR A 159 9.39 -7.53 -40.28
CA TYR A 159 9.07 -8.86 -39.76
C TYR A 159 9.13 -9.96 -40.81
N LYS A 160 8.93 -9.64 -42.09
CA LYS A 160 9.01 -10.61 -43.19
C LYS A 160 10.44 -10.75 -43.76
N GLY A 161 11.33 -9.84 -43.43
CA GLY A 161 12.69 -9.83 -43.92
C GLY A 161 13.63 -10.90 -43.33
N ASP A 162 13.33 -11.33 -42.11
CA ASP A 162 14.13 -12.34 -41.41
C ASP A 162 13.80 -13.80 -41.76
N GLY A 163 12.84 -14.00 -42.67
CA GLY A 163 12.40 -15.35 -43.09
C GLY A 163 12.94 -15.84 -44.43
N LYS A 164 13.84 -15.12 -45.09
CA LYS A 164 14.31 -15.50 -46.46
C LYS A 164 15.84 -15.59 -46.63
N GLU A 165 16.56 -16.01 -45.63
CA GLU A 165 17.94 -16.43 -45.82
C GLU A 165 18.17 -17.84 -45.29
N GLU A 166 17.47 -18.82 -45.80
CA GLU A 166 17.89 -20.21 -45.74
C GLU A 166 17.20 -20.99 -46.88
N ASN A 167 17.69 -20.81 -48.11
CA ASN A 167 17.72 -21.86 -49.09
C ASN A 167 18.41 -21.39 -50.38
N SER A 168 19.71 -21.42 -50.39
CA SER A 168 20.51 -21.49 -51.62
C SER A 168 21.88 -22.04 -51.29
N GLY A 169 22.00 -23.29 -51.23
CA GLY A 169 23.26 -24.00 -51.16
C GLY A 169 23.09 -25.41 -51.61
#